data_8156e94fbf594000f5eeb253e92f0356
#
_entry.id   8156e94fbf594000f5eeb253e92f0356
#
_cell.length_a   1.000
_cell.length_b   1.000
_cell.length_c   1.000
_cell.angle_alpha   90.00
_cell.angle_beta   90.00
_cell.angle_gamma   90.00
#
_symmetry.space_group_name_H-M   'P 1'
#
loop_
_entity.id
_entity.type
_entity.pdbx_description
1 polymer ?
#
loop_
_entity_poly.entity_id
_entity_poly.type
_entity_poly.pdbx_seq_one_letter_code
_entity_poly.pdbx_strand_id
1 'polypeptide(L)'
;MNTFSLIISVVSALVAVVSVAFSIVTYQKTVKHDRRQATLDAYNRLQEQAFDFLNMYSPSEIREICENTQTQKYKTLSGYAARIEHFCAGVYKKVYDFDVFYTLAHGYFDGFLLKSRLEPILNKKNSGGGSNELFYPYIHFVWQDMKERREKEKKK
;
A
#
# COMPACT_ATOMS: atom_id res chain seq x y z
N MET A 1 -32.19 -14.24 48.95
CA MET A 1 -32.00 -13.59 47.62
C MET A 1 -33.22 -13.92 46.80
N ASN A 2 -34.04 -12.92 46.40
CA ASN A 2 -35.30 -13.19 45.72
C ASN A 2 -35.03 -13.68 44.28
N THR A 3 -35.71 -14.72 43.86
CA THR A 3 -35.62 -15.31 42.50
C THR A 3 -35.70 -14.25 41.39
N PHE A 4 -36.51 -13.21 41.63
CA PHE A 4 -36.67 -12.08 40.76
C PHE A 4 -35.37 -11.25 40.57
N SER A 5 -34.63 -11.01 41.65
CA SER A 5 -33.32 -10.31 41.59
C SER A 5 -32.28 -11.13 40.83
N LEU A 6 -32.30 -12.44 40.95
CA LEU A 6 -31.38 -13.33 40.22
C LEU A 6 -31.68 -13.31 38.71
N ILE A 7 -32.96 -13.33 38.33
CA ILE A 7 -33.36 -13.23 36.91
C ILE A 7 -32.90 -11.91 36.29
N ILE A 8 -33.11 -10.78 36.98
CA ILE A 8 -32.66 -9.46 36.49
C ILE A 8 -31.16 -9.45 36.33
N SER A 9 -30.38 -9.98 37.26
CA SER A 9 -28.92 -10.02 37.18
C SER A 9 -28.43 -10.84 35.98
N VAL A 10 -29.05 -12.00 35.72
CA VAL A 10 -28.72 -12.85 34.58
C VAL A 10 -29.03 -12.14 33.25
N VAL A 11 -30.22 -11.53 33.15
CA VAL A 11 -30.59 -10.78 31.94
C VAL A 11 -29.65 -9.60 31.70
N SER A 12 -29.31 -8.85 32.73
CA SER A 12 -28.36 -7.73 32.62
C SER A 12 -26.96 -8.18 32.17
N ALA A 13 -26.49 -9.30 32.69
CA ALA A 13 -25.21 -9.88 32.28
C ALA A 13 -25.25 -10.31 30.81
N LEU A 14 -26.31 -10.92 30.34
CA LEU A 14 -26.48 -11.31 28.92
C LEU A 14 -26.49 -10.08 28.01
N VAL A 15 -27.24 -9.04 28.37
CA VAL A 15 -27.28 -7.79 27.60
C VAL A 15 -25.89 -7.15 27.53
N ALA A 16 -25.13 -7.14 28.61
CA ALA A 16 -23.78 -6.61 28.63
C ALA A 16 -22.85 -7.38 27.66
N VAL A 17 -22.89 -8.72 27.70
CA VAL A 17 -22.08 -9.56 26.80
C VAL A 17 -22.42 -9.31 25.32
N VAL A 18 -23.72 -9.26 24.99
CA VAL A 18 -24.17 -8.98 23.62
C VAL A 18 -23.72 -7.58 23.17
N SER A 19 -23.80 -6.58 24.03
CA SER A 19 -23.39 -5.21 23.74
C SER A 19 -21.88 -5.12 23.45
N VAL A 20 -21.06 -5.81 24.23
CA VAL A 20 -19.60 -5.87 24.00
C VAL A 20 -19.29 -6.57 22.68
N ALA A 21 -19.92 -7.71 22.40
CA ALA A 21 -19.72 -8.43 21.14
C ALA A 21 -20.11 -7.56 19.93
N PHE A 22 -21.25 -6.88 20.00
CA PHE A 22 -21.69 -5.95 18.94
C PHE A 22 -20.72 -4.78 18.77
N SER A 23 -20.21 -4.22 19.84
CA SER A 23 -19.21 -3.13 19.80
C SER A 23 -17.92 -3.56 19.11
N ILE A 24 -17.42 -4.77 19.39
CA ILE A 24 -16.22 -5.33 18.76
C ILE A 24 -16.44 -5.49 17.25
N VAL A 25 -17.55 -6.07 16.83
CA VAL A 25 -17.88 -6.27 15.41
C VAL A 25 -17.99 -4.94 14.67
N THR A 26 -18.67 -3.97 15.29
CA THR A 26 -18.82 -2.63 14.71
C THR A 26 -17.47 -1.93 14.57
N TYR A 27 -16.64 -1.97 15.61
CA TYR A 27 -15.29 -1.43 15.60
C TYR A 27 -14.43 -2.03 14.47
N GLN A 28 -14.44 -3.36 14.32
CA GLN A 28 -13.68 -4.03 13.25
C GLN A 28 -14.16 -3.61 11.85
N LYS A 29 -15.47 -3.47 11.64
CA LYS A 29 -16.04 -2.98 10.37
C LYS A 29 -15.62 -1.55 10.09
N THR A 30 -15.66 -0.67 11.09
CA THR A 30 -15.26 0.74 10.96
C THR A 30 -13.78 0.84 10.61
N VAL A 31 -12.90 0.16 11.35
CA VAL A 31 -11.45 0.14 11.07
C VAL A 31 -11.15 -0.36 9.66
N LYS A 32 -11.86 -1.40 9.20
CA LYS A 32 -11.69 -1.91 7.84
C LYS A 32 -12.17 -0.89 6.79
N HIS A 33 -13.29 -0.23 7.03
CA HIS A 33 -13.80 0.82 6.14
C HIS A 33 -12.83 2.00 6.07
N ASP A 34 -12.36 2.49 7.20
CA ASP A 34 -11.43 3.64 7.28
C ASP A 34 -10.11 3.32 6.58
N ARG A 35 -9.59 2.11 6.75
CA ARG A 35 -8.38 1.65 6.04
C ARG A 35 -8.60 1.65 4.53
N ARG A 36 -9.73 1.18 4.04
CA ARG A 36 -10.07 1.19 2.61
C ARG A 36 -10.14 2.60 2.06
N GLN A 37 -10.82 3.49 2.79
CA GLN A 37 -10.93 4.90 2.39
C GLN A 37 -9.54 5.58 2.38
N ALA A 38 -8.75 5.37 3.42
CA ALA A 38 -7.38 5.90 3.48
C ALA A 38 -6.51 5.39 2.32
N THR A 39 -6.72 4.15 1.86
CA THR A 39 -6.00 3.59 0.71
C THR A 39 -6.40 4.29 -0.58
N LEU A 40 -7.69 4.51 -0.80
CA LEU A 40 -8.21 5.24 -1.96
C LEU A 40 -7.64 6.65 -2.01
N ASP A 41 -7.71 7.38 -0.90
CA ASP A 41 -7.24 8.76 -0.83
C ASP A 41 -5.73 8.87 -1.05
N ALA A 42 -4.96 7.96 -0.43
CA ALA A 42 -3.51 7.92 -0.61
C ALA A 42 -3.11 7.54 -2.05
N TYR A 43 -3.81 6.60 -2.67
CA TYR A 43 -3.57 6.20 -4.05
C TYR A 43 -3.92 7.32 -5.05
N ASN A 44 -5.04 8.00 -4.86
CA ASN A 44 -5.43 9.14 -5.70
C ASN A 44 -4.40 10.28 -5.63
N ARG A 45 -3.92 10.61 -4.43
CA ARG A 45 -2.84 11.61 -4.27
C ARG A 45 -1.54 11.17 -4.96
N LEU A 46 -1.22 9.88 -4.90
CA LEU A 46 -0.05 9.33 -5.56
C LEU A 46 -0.20 9.40 -7.09
N GLN A 47 -1.40 9.13 -7.61
CA GLN A 47 -1.72 9.22 -9.03
C GLN A 47 -1.54 10.65 -9.53
N GLU A 48 -2.17 11.63 -8.89
CA GLU A 48 -2.10 13.03 -9.28
C GLU A 48 -0.67 13.60 -9.24
N GLN A 49 0.13 13.19 -8.28
CA GLN A 49 1.44 13.78 -8.05
C GLN A 49 2.58 13.04 -8.77
N ALA A 50 2.64 11.71 -8.60
CA ALA A 50 3.78 10.92 -9.04
C ALA A 50 3.56 10.28 -10.42
N PHE A 51 2.36 9.75 -10.68
CA PHE A 51 2.13 9.02 -11.92
C PHE A 51 2.01 9.95 -13.11
N ASP A 52 1.40 11.11 -12.95
CA ASP A 52 1.31 12.11 -14.01
C ASP A 52 2.71 12.57 -14.42
N PHE A 53 3.60 12.84 -13.46
CA PHE A 53 4.99 13.15 -13.75
C PHE A 53 5.70 12.02 -14.51
N LEU A 54 5.55 10.77 -14.03
CA LEU A 54 6.19 9.62 -14.67
C LEU A 54 5.65 9.36 -16.08
N ASN A 55 4.40 9.70 -16.35
CA ASN A 55 3.79 9.57 -17.67
C ASN A 55 4.30 10.60 -18.68
N MET A 56 4.84 11.73 -18.24
CA MET A 56 5.41 12.76 -19.15
C MET A 56 6.68 12.31 -19.84
N TYR A 57 7.38 11.29 -19.32
CA TYR A 57 8.67 10.85 -19.86
C TYR A 57 8.56 9.44 -20.44
N SER A 58 9.25 9.21 -21.55
CA SER A 58 9.48 7.88 -22.11
C SER A 58 10.41 7.04 -21.22
N PRO A 59 10.44 5.70 -21.33
CA PRO A 59 11.39 4.87 -20.58
C PRO A 59 12.86 5.23 -20.84
N SER A 60 13.20 5.67 -22.06
CA SER A 60 14.55 6.13 -22.43
C SER A 60 14.93 7.41 -21.71
N GLU A 61 14.02 8.39 -21.67
CA GLU A 61 14.25 9.65 -20.94
C GLU A 61 14.39 9.42 -19.43
N ILE A 62 13.63 8.49 -18.85
CA ILE A 62 13.81 8.13 -17.44
C ILE A 62 15.20 7.54 -17.18
N ARG A 63 15.73 6.71 -18.08
CA ARG A 63 17.10 6.17 -17.97
C ARG A 63 18.14 7.29 -18.04
N GLU A 64 18.01 8.20 -19.00
CA GLU A 64 18.88 9.37 -19.13
C GLU A 64 18.86 10.25 -17.86
N ILE A 65 17.67 10.50 -17.30
CA ILE A 65 17.54 11.22 -16.02
C ILE A 65 18.28 10.49 -14.91
N CYS A 66 18.23 9.15 -14.87
CA CYS A 66 18.91 8.34 -13.86
C CYS A 66 20.43 8.32 -14.00
N GLU A 67 20.99 8.57 -15.18
CA GLU A 67 22.45 8.66 -15.41
C GLU A 67 23.05 9.89 -14.73
N ASN A 68 22.32 11.01 -14.69
CA ASN A 68 22.82 12.26 -14.12
C ASN A 68 22.07 12.62 -12.80
N THR A 69 22.61 12.11 -11.69
CA THR A 69 22.01 12.25 -10.35
C THR A 69 22.03 13.66 -9.76
N GLN A 70 22.81 14.57 -10.32
CA GLN A 70 22.91 15.94 -9.83
C GLN A 70 21.81 16.85 -10.38
N THR A 71 21.06 16.38 -11.38
CA THR A 71 20.01 17.19 -12.02
C THR A 71 18.78 17.35 -11.13
N GLN A 72 18.07 18.47 -11.30
CA GLN A 72 16.79 18.69 -10.63
C GLN A 72 15.75 17.64 -11.06
N LYS A 73 15.78 17.18 -12.33
CA LYS A 73 14.92 16.11 -12.83
C LYS A 73 15.11 14.80 -12.06
N TYR A 74 16.38 14.41 -11.81
CA TYR A 74 16.68 13.23 -11.00
C TYR A 74 16.19 13.37 -9.56
N LYS A 75 16.40 14.52 -8.92
CA LYS A 75 15.92 14.77 -7.55
C LYS A 75 14.40 14.67 -7.48
N THR A 76 13.69 15.20 -8.46
CA THR A 76 12.24 15.11 -8.55
C THR A 76 11.78 13.65 -8.73
N LEU A 77 12.39 12.91 -9.68
CA LEU A 77 12.11 11.49 -9.92
C LEU A 77 12.36 10.64 -8.66
N SER A 78 13.48 10.84 -7.98
CA SER A 78 13.79 10.16 -6.72
C SER A 78 12.78 10.49 -5.61
N GLY A 79 12.33 11.74 -5.54
CA GLY A 79 11.27 12.15 -4.61
C GLY A 79 9.94 11.43 -4.87
N TYR A 80 9.57 11.23 -6.13
CA TYR A 80 8.37 10.45 -6.46
C TYR A 80 8.53 8.96 -6.17
N ALA A 81 9.70 8.39 -6.47
CA ALA A 81 10.00 7.00 -6.10
C ALA A 81 9.91 6.80 -4.58
N ALA A 82 10.43 7.73 -3.78
CA ALA A 82 10.31 7.69 -2.33
C ALA A 82 8.85 7.79 -1.85
N ARG A 83 7.99 8.57 -2.50
CA ARG A 83 6.56 8.63 -2.15
C ARG A 83 5.85 7.30 -2.45
N ILE A 84 6.17 6.67 -3.59
CA ILE A 84 5.65 5.35 -3.95
C ILE A 84 6.12 4.31 -2.92
N GLU A 85 7.38 4.38 -2.51
CA GLU A 85 7.95 3.53 -1.46
C GLU A 85 7.20 3.68 -0.13
N HIS A 86 6.95 4.91 0.32
CA HIS A 86 6.18 5.17 1.54
C HIS A 86 4.75 4.62 1.46
N PHE A 87 4.10 4.77 0.31
CA PHE A 87 2.79 4.18 0.10
C PHE A 87 2.84 2.65 0.18
N CYS A 88 3.82 2.02 -0.51
CA CYS A 88 4.03 0.58 -0.47
C CYS A 88 4.36 0.08 0.95
N ALA A 89 5.14 0.86 1.72
CA ALA A 89 5.38 0.57 3.13
C ALA A 89 4.07 0.55 3.94
N GLY A 90 3.16 1.50 3.69
CA GLY A 90 1.83 1.53 4.30
C GLY A 90 0.99 0.31 3.94
N VAL A 91 1.03 -0.14 2.69
CA VAL A 91 0.36 -1.38 2.24
C VAL A 91 0.97 -2.60 2.93
N TYR A 92 2.29 -2.75 2.91
CA TYR A 92 3.02 -3.86 3.52
C TYR A 92 2.79 -3.94 5.03
N LYS A 93 2.81 -2.81 5.72
CA LYS A 93 2.54 -2.71 7.17
C LYS A 93 1.05 -2.77 7.53
N LYS A 94 0.18 -3.01 6.56
CA LYS A 94 -1.28 -3.11 6.74
C LYS A 94 -1.94 -1.84 7.31
N VAL A 95 -1.32 -0.68 7.13
CA VAL A 95 -1.94 0.63 7.34
C VAL A 95 -2.97 0.88 6.24
N TYR A 96 -2.63 0.52 5.01
CA TYR A 96 -3.51 0.52 3.85
C TYR A 96 -4.04 -0.89 3.53
N ASP A 97 -5.18 -0.94 2.83
CA ASP A 97 -5.82 -2.19 2.41
C ASP A 97 -5.21 -2.69 1.10
N PHE A 98 -4.54 -3.85 1.13
CA PHE A 98 -3.92 -4.45 -0.04
C PHE A 98 -4.94 -4.82 -1.13
N ASP A 99 -6.14 -5.29 -0.76
CA ASP A 99 -7.16 -5.70 -1.73
C ASP A 99 -7.65 -4.51 -2.55
N VAL A 100 -7.85 -3.36 -1.89
CA VAL A 100 -8.22 -2.11 -2.56
C VAL A 100 -7.09 -1.67 -3.48
N PHE A 101 -5.85 -1.62 -2.98
CA PHE A 101 -4.69 -1.25 -3.78
C PHE A 101 -4.52 -2.17 -5.00
N TYR A 102 -4.59 -3.49 -4.81
CA TYR A 102 -4.48 -4.46 -5.90
C TYR A 102 -5.55 -4.24 -6.98
N THR A 103 -6.80 -4.02 -6.57
CA THR A 103 -7.90 -3.76 -7.50
C THR A 103 -7.67 -2.52 -8.36
N LEU A 104 -7.15 -1.45 -7.78
CA LEU A 104 -6.91 -0.18 -8.47
C LEU A 104 -5.67 -0.22 -9.37
N ALA A 105 -4.64 -0.92 -8.94
CA ALA A 105 -3.29 -0.70 -9.44
C ALA A 105 -2.69 -1.87 -10.23
N HIS A 106 -3.27 -3.10 -10.16
CA HIS A 106 -2.59 -4.31 -10.66
C HIS A 106 -2.14 -4.24 -12.13
N GLY A 107 -2.91 -3.62 -12.99
CA GLY A 107 -2.57 -3.45 -14.40
C GLY A 107 -1.53 -2.36 -14.64
N TYR A 108 -1.75 -1.20 -14.07
CA TYR A 108 -0.92 -0.02 -14.25
C TYR A 108 0.41 -0.13 -13.49
N PHE A 109 0.34 -0.51 -12.22
CA PHE A 109 1.50 -0.54 -11.33
C PHE A 109 2.54 -1.58 -11.77
N ASP A 110 2.13 -2.81 -12.06
CA ASP A 110 3.04 -3.88 -12.47
C ASP A 110 3.52 -3.72 -13.92
N GLY A 111 2.59 -3.52 -14.85
CA GLY A 111 2.91 -3.53 -16.28
C GLY A 111 3.61 -2.27 -16.76
N PHE A 112 3.08 -1.12 -16.37
CA PHE A 112 3.53 0.16 -16.88
C PHE A 112 4.53 0.85 -15.96
N LEU A 113 4.15 1.03 -14.69
CA LEU A 113 4.94 1.85 -13.78
C LEU A 113 6.27 1.19 -13.41
N LEU A 114 6.22 -0.04 -12.87
CA LEU A 114 7.43 -0.70 -12.37
C LEU A 114 8.39 -1.09 -13.48
N LYS A 115 7.92 -1.79 -14.51
CA LYS A 115 8.79 -2.34 -15.55
C LYS A 115 9.34 -1.28 -16.51
N SER A 116 8.57 -0.23 -16.79
CA SER A 116 8.97 0.74 -17.81
C SER A 116 9.45 2.07 -17.26
N ARG A 117 9.04 2.46 -16.07
CA ARG A 117 9.31 3.81 -15.53
C ARG A 117 10.19 3.80 -14.29
N LEU A 118 9.96 2.91 -13.34
CA LEU A 118 10.71 2.88 -12.08
C LEU A 118 11.91 1.94 -12.10
N GLU A 119 11.95 0.93 -12.99
CA GLU A 119 13.06 -0.02 -13.06
C GLU A 119 14.44 0.64 -13.04
N PRO A 120 14.71 1.72 -13.83
CA PRO A 120 16.02 2.34 -13.85
C PRO A 120 16.45 2.92 -12.50
N ILE A 121 15.51 3.44 -11.70
CA ILE A 121 15.82 3.98 -10.38
C ILE A 121 15.84 2.89 -9.30
N LEU A 122 14.98 1.87 -9.41
CA LEU A 122 14.91 0.77 -8.47
C LEU A 122 16.15 -0.13 -8.54
N ASN A 123 16.71 -0.34 -9.74
CA ASN A 123 17.89 -1.17 -9.98
C ASN A 123 19.21 -0.44 -9.71
N LYS A 124 19.17 0.83 -9.34
CA LYS A 124 20.37 1.59 -9.03
C LYS A 124 20.98 1.09 -7.72
N LYS A 125 22.14 0.41 -7.83
CA LYS A 125 22.89 -0.05 -6.66
C LYS A 125 23.46 1.13 -5.90
N ASN A 126 23.48 1.03 -4.58
CA ASN A 126 24.19 1.97 -3.73
C ASN A 126 25.69 1.93 -4.07
N SER A 127 26.17 2.97 -4.75
CA SER A 127 27.61 3.11 -5.11
C SER A 127 28.51 3.40 -3.91
N GLY A 128 27.99 3.45 -2.67
CA GLY A 128 28.72 3.96 -1.52
C GLY A 128 28.71 3.11 -0.25
N GLY A 129 28.15 1.91 -0.24
CA GLY A 129 28.14 1.11 0.98
C GLY A 129 27.95 -0.37 0.69
N GLY A 130 28.79 -1.21 1.24
CA GLY A 130 28.88 -2.65 1.03
C GLY A 130 27.70 -3.52 1.46
N SER A 131 26.47 -3.02 1.42
CA SER A 131 25.27 -3.81 1.63
C SER A 131 24.49 -3.93 0.31
N ASN A 132 24.10 -5.15 -0.05
CA ASN A 132 23.19 -5.46 -1.15
C ASN A 132 21.75 -5.00 -0.84
N GLU A 133 21.57 -3.94 -0.07
CA GLU A 133 20.25 -3.44 0.31
C GLU A 133 19.56 -2.78 -0.87
N LEU A 134 18.32 -3.20 -1.12
CA LEU A 134 17.43 -2.60 -2.11
C LEU A 134 17.09 -1.17 -1.69
N PHE A 135 17.22 -0.22 -2.60
CA PHE A 135 16.94 1.20 -2.33
C PHE A 135 15.47 1.45 -1.94
N TYR A 136 14.55 0.61 -2.44
CA TYR A 136 13.10 0.73 -2.28
C TYR A 136 12.50 -0.65 -1.97
N PRO A 137 12.75 -1.22 -0.77
CA PRO A 137 12.38 -2.59 -0.45
C PRO A 137 10.87 -2.83 -0.43
N TYR A 138 10.07 -1.86 0.01
CA TYR A 138 8.62 -2.04 0.11
C TYR A 138 7.93 -2.06 -1.25
N ILE A 139 8.44 -1.34 -2.24
CA ILE A 139 7.98 -1.47 -3.64
C ILE A 139 8.18 -2.91 -4.11
N HIS A 140 9.34 -3.50 -3.85
CA HIS A 140 9.65 -4.88 -4.24
C HIS A 140 8.76 -5.90 -3.51
N PHE A 141 8.54 -5.74 -2.20
CA PHE A 141 7.68 -6.64 -1.43
C PHE A 141 6.24 -6.61 -1.93
N VAL A 142 5.67 -5.41 -2.07
CA VAL A 142 4.30 -5.25 -2.56
C VAL A 142 4.15 -5.77 -3.99
N TRP A 143 5.13 -5.53 -4.84
CA TRP A 143 5.15 -6.07 -6.20
C TRP A 143 5.16 -7.60 -6.23
N GLN A 144 5.94 -8.23 -5.35
CA GLN A 144 5.96 -9.68 -5.20
C GLN A 144 4.59 -10.23 -4.77
N ASP A 145 3.97 -9.62 -3.75
CA ASP A 145 2.63 -10.00 -3.29
C ASP A 145 1.58 -9.87 -4.40
N MET A 146 1.67 -8.83 -5.24
CA MET A 146 0.78 -8.65 -6.39
C MET A 146 0.95 -9.73 -7.46
N LYS A 147 2.20 -10.15 -7.74
CA LYS A 147 2.49 -11.25 -8.67
C LYS A 147 1.92 -12.57 -8.17
N GLU A 148 2.17 -12.89 -6.89
CA GLU A 148 1.66 -14.13 -6.29
C GLU A 148 0.14 -14.21 -6.32
N ARG A 149 -0.54 -13.08 -6.05
CA ARG A 149 -2.00 -13.01 -6.15
C ARG A 149 -2.48 -13.25 -7.57
N ARG A 150 -1.86 -12.62 -8.56
CA ARG A 150 -2.20 -12.81 -9.97
C ARG A 150 -2.04 -14.26 -10.42
N GLU A 151 -0.96 -14.93 -9.99
CA GLU A 151 -0.76 -16.32 -10.32
C GLU A 151 -1.81 -17.25 -9.68
N LYS A 152 -2.27 -16.92 -8.47
CA LYS A 152 -3.38 -17.64 -7.83
C LYS A 152 -4.71 -17.44 -8.55
N GLU A 153 -4.97 -16.24 -9.07
CA GLU A 153 -6.19 -15.91 -9.82
C GLU A 153 -6.25 -16.62 -11.18
N LYS A 154 -5.10 -16.80 -11.87
CA LYS A 154 -5.03 -17.54 -13.15
C LYS A 154 -5.27 -19.04 -13.00
N LYS A 155 -5.11 -19.61 -11.81
CA LYS A 155 -5.28 -21.04 -11.54
C LYS A 155 -6.70 -21.42 -11.12
N LYS A 156 -7.58 -20.45 -10.96
CA LYS A 156 -9.01 -20.63 -10.67
C LYS A 156 -9.85 -20.58 -11.92
#